data_e9bebebf15bb440a08cce41634cacfe9
#
_entry.id   e9bebebf15bb440a08cce41634cacfe9
#
_cell.length_a   1.000
_cell.length_b   1.000
_cell.length_c   1.000
_cell.angle_alpha   90.00
_cell.angle_beta   90.00
_cell.angle_gamma   90.00
#
_symmetry.space_group_name_H-M   'P 1'
#
loop_
_entity.id
_entity.type
_entity.pdbx_description
1 polymer ?
#
loop_
_entity_poly.entity_id
_entity_poly.type
_entity_poly.pdbx_seq_one_letter_code
_entity_poly.pdbx_strand_id
1 'polypeptide(L)'
;MKRIVSVVSLLFVFCATGLAQSAKNAVQVNTAAVVTATCGSGWSNIANVQIHTSQQKDLVLGASLETNLFTRTLVRSKGGTADTSTAEAELRVRAVVDAAETRPGVVVFDRRLQSLMAKFNGICTDQNADNIVNYTECTTPEELELILDTSAAHHFNFILEDVGVGTHNVWMQGCVRTATTTQTGEATAGATAGKGSLTVEEVRLVRNQDVTF
;
A
#
# COMPACT_ATOMS: atom_id res chain seq x y z
N MET A 1 -85.18 21.87 12.92
CA MET A 1 -84.30 20.73 12.78
C MET A 1 -82.97 21.22 12.13
N LYS A 2 -81.94 21.48 12.94
CA LYS A 2 -80.67 21.96 12.46
C LYS A 2 -79.80 20.74 12.23
N ARG A 3 -79.40 20.51 10.99
CA ARG A 3 -78.39 19.47 10.65
C ARG A 3 -76.99 20.06 10.85
N ILE A 4 -76.31 19.55 11.83
CA ILE A 4 -74.92 19.84 12.07
C ILE A 4 -74.10 18.94 11.13
N VAL A 5 -73.52 19.54 10.11
CA VAL A 5 -72.57 18.85 9.24
C VAL A 5 -71.24 18.90 9.93
N SER A 6 -70.86 17.76 10.51
CA SER A 6 -69.48 17.58 11.12
C SER A 6 -68.50 17.38 10.02
N VAL A 7 -67.77 18.42 9.72
CA VAL A 7 -66.59 18.33 8.82
C VAL A 7 -65.43 17.71 9.63
N VAL A 8 -65.32 16.40 9.48
CA VAL A 8 -64.09 15.70 9.96
C VAL A 8 -62.96 16.06 9.02
N SER A 9 -62.21 17.04 9.47
CA SER A 9 -60.95 17.40 8.79
C SER A 9 -59.95 16.28 9.04
N LEU A 10 -59.82 15.40 8.05
CA LEU A 10 -58.82 14.34 8.06
C LEU A 10 -57.47 15.02 7.87
N LEU A 11 -56.80 15.36 8.98
CA LEU A 11 -55.44 15.81 8.98
C LEU A 11 -54.57 14.58 8.59
N PHE A 12 -54.28 14.45 7.30
CA PHE A 12 -53.21 13.59 6.84
C PHE A 12 -51.88 14.21 7.35
N VAL A 13 -51.49 13.80 8.53
CA VAL A 13 -50.12 13.95 8.95
C VAL A 13 -49.28 13.06 8.01
N PHE A 14 -48.79 13.65 6.93
CA PHE A 14 -47.68 13.07 6.20
C PHE A 14 -46.51 13.04 7.20
N CYS A 15 -46.40 11.95 7.94
CA CYS A 15 -45.11 11.52 8.47
C CYS A 15 -44.22 11.32 7.26
N ALA A 16 -43.55 12.39 6.84
CA ALA A 16 -42.37 12.26 6.04
C ALA A 16 -41.41 11.39 6.88
N THR A 17 -41.49 10.08 6.65
CA THR A 17 -40.40 9.20 7.06
C THR A 17 -39.20 9.75 6.32
N GLY A 18 -38.48 10.66 6.98
CA GLY A 18 -37.15 11.00 6.57
C GLY A 18 -36.43 9.67 6.50
N LEU A 19 -36.30 9.13 5.31
CA LEU A 19 -35.36 8.06 5.04
C LEU A 19 -34.00 8.66 5.45
N ALA A 20 -33.66 8.43 6.71
CA ALA A 20 -32.30 8.65 7.14
C ALA A 20 -31.46 7.87 6.11
N GLN A 21 -30.86 8.61 5.18
CA GLN A 21 -30.02 8.02 4.17
C GLN A 21 -28.89 7.36 4.94
N SER A 22 -29.00 6.04 5.09
CA SER A 22 -27.89 5.25 5.63
C SER A 22 -26.67 5.59 4.78
N ALA A 23 -25.53 5.79 5.42
CA ALA A 23 -24.28 5.98 4.73
C ALA A 23 -24.16 4.91 3.63
N LYS A 24 -23.97 5.34 2.38
CA LYS A 24 -23.80 4.40 1.28
C LYS A 24 -22.38 3.91 1.30
N ASN A 25 -22.23 2.62 1.41
CA ASN A 25 -20.96 1.94 1.37
C ASN A 25 -20.88 1.08 0.11
N ALA A 26 -19.78 1.19 -0.60
CA ALA A 26 -19.45 0.29 -1.69
C ALA A 26 -18.15 -0.45 -1.33
N VAL A 27 -18.13 -1.77 -1.52
CA VAL A 27 -16.99 -2.61 -1.13
C VAL A 27 -16.63 -3.58 -2.25
N GLN A 28 -15.36 -3.67 -2.54
CA GLN A 28 -14.80 -4.76 -3.35
C GLN A 28 -13.73 -5.50 -2.56
N VAL A 29 -13.77 -6.83 -2.61
CA VAL A 29 -12.75 -7.71 -2.01
C VAL A 29 -12.08 -8.48 -3.13
N ASN A 30 -10.77 -8.43 -3.20
CA ASN A 30 -9.93 -9.18 -4.13
C ASN A 30 -9.20 -10.32 -3.41
N THR A 31 -9.15 -11.48 -4.06
CA THR A 31 -8.44 -12.66 -3.55
C THR A 31 -6.96 -12.65 -3.89
N ALA A 32 -6.57 -11.96 -4.95
CA ALA A 32 -5.18 -11.72 -5.33
C ALA A 32 -5.11 -10.50 -6.24
N ALA A 33 -4.12 -9.67 -6.04
CA ALA A 33 -3.79 -8.58 -6.94
C ALA A 33 -2.29 -8.66 -7.28
N VAL A 34 -1.98 -8.74 -8.57
CA VAL A 34 -0.61 -8.69 -9.06
C VAL A 34 -0.29 -7.25 -9.45
N VAL A 35 0.60 -6.62 -8.71
CA VAL A 35 1.10 -5.29 -9.06
C VAL A 35 2.32 -5.47 -9.96
N THR A 36 2.13 -5.25 -11.26
CA THR A 36 3.19 -5.39 -12.26
C THR A 36 3.80 -4.04 -12.67
N ALA A 37 3.11 -2.94 -12.39
CA ALA A 37 3.59 -1.61 -12.75
C ALA A 37 4.78 -1.20 -11.88
N THR A 38 5.84 -0.71 -12.53
CA THR A 38 6.96 -0.06 -11.86
C THR A 38 6.65 1.41 -11.62
N CYS A 39 6.90 1.90 -10.40
CA CYS A 39 6.68 3.30 -10.07
C CYS A 39 7.48 4.22 -11.00
N GLY A 40 6.81 5.24 -11.55
CA GLY A 40 7.37 6.15 -12.56
C GLY A 40 7.02 5.76 -14.01
N SER A 41 6.63 4.51 -14.28
CA SER A 41 6.20 4.07 -15.61
C SER A 41 4.69 3.81 -15.72
N GLY A 42 3.97 3.69 -14.60
CA GLY A 42 2.53 3.46 -14.60
C GLY A 42 1.99 2.97 -13.27
N TRP A 43 0.71 2.57 -13.28
CA TRP A 43 -0.03 2.06 -12.14
C TRP A 43 -0.81 0.80 -12.52
N SER A 44 -0.75 -0.22 -11.69
CA SER A 44 -1.62 -1.40 -11.78
C SER A 44 -2.92 -1.15 -11.02
N ASN A 45 -4.05 -1.48 -11.63
CA ASN A 45 -5.33 -1.48 -10.95
C ASN A 45 -5.41 -2.69 -10.00
N ILE A 46 -5.62 -2.44 -8.72
CA ILE A 46 -5.72 -3.47 -7.68
C ILE A 46 -7.18 -3.82 -7.43
N ALA A 47 -8.02 -2.80 -7.25
CA ALA A 47 -9.45 -2.95 -7.03
C ALA A 47 -10.20 -1.76 -7.62
N ASN A 48 -11.48 -1.98 -7.96
CA ASN A 48 -12.37 -0.89 -8.34
C ASN A 48 -13.78 -1.14 -7.82
N VAL A 49 -14.49 -0.05 -7.54
CA VAL A 49 -15.88 -0.09 -7.12
C VAL A 49 -16.60 1.15 -7.65
N GLN A 50 -17.91 1.05 -7.82
CA GLN A 50 -18.74 2.19 -8.17
C GLN A 50 -19.57 2.62 -6.97
N ILE A 51 -19.68 3.93 -6.76
CA ILE A 51 -20.59 4.54 -5.79
C ILE A 51 -21.43 5.60 -6.48
N HIS A 52 -22.72 5.69 -6.10
CA HIS A 52 -23.62 6.72 -6.63
C HIS A 52 -23.95 7.74 -5.55
N THR A 53 -23.58 8.99 -5.78
CA THR A 53 -23.89 10.13 -4.91
C THR A 53 -25.16 10.82 -5.38
N SER A 54 -26.14 11.01 -4.49
CA SER A 54 -27.40 11.70 -4.80
C SER A 54 -27.33 13.22 -4.61
N GLN A 55 -26.29 13.71 -3.98
CA GLN A 55 -25.96 15.12 -3.76
C GLN A 55 -24.45 15.24 -3.60
N GLN A 56 -23.93 16.45 -3.62
CA GLN A 56 -22.51 16.68 -3.34
C GLN A 56 -22.12 16.12 -1.97
N LYS A 57 -21.09 15.28 -1.94
CA LYS A 57 -20.63 14.54 -0.76
C LYS A 57 -19.11 14.49 -0.73
N ASP A 58 -18.59 14.21 0.45
CA ASP A 58 -17.21 13.80 0.61
C ASP A 58 -17.16 12.28 0.63
N LEU A 59 -16.05 11.71 0.16
CA LEU A 59 -15.81 10.27 0.16
C LEU A 59 -14.61 9.95 1.05
N VAL A 60 -14.77 8.93 1.90
CA VAL A 60 -13.67 8.24 2.57
C VAL A 60 -13.48 6.88 1.92
N LEU A 61 -12.24 6.62 1.52
CA LEU A 61 -11.87 5.40 0.84
C LEU A 61 -10.89 4.63 1.72
N GLY A 62 -11.27 3.42 2.14
CA GLY A 62 -10.40 2.52 2.90
C GLY A 62 -9.73 1.53 1.97
N ALA A 63 -8.41 1.56 1.89
CA ALA A 63 -7.59 0.60 1.17
C ALA A 63 -6.94 -0.37 2.15
N SER A 64 -7.31 -1.64 2.10
CA SER A 64 -6.67 -2.71 2.88
C SER A 64 -6.01 -3.68 1.94
N LEU A 65 -4.73 -4.00 2.18
CA LEU A 65 -3.97 -4.94 1.36
C LEU A 65 -3.06 -5.80 2.24
N GLU A 66 -2.97 -7.06 1.88
CA GLU A 66 -1.86 -7.92 2.25
C GLU A 66 -0.68 -7.64 1.31
N THR A 67 0.48 -7.37 1.87
CA THR A 67 1.72 -7.10 1.13
C THR A 67 2.73 -8.20 1.38
N ASN A 68 3.56 -8.49 0.39
CA ASN A 68 4.74 -9.33 0.57
C ASN A 68 5.96 -8.58 0.02
N LEU A 69 6.98 -8.44 0.86
CA LEU A 69 8.26 -7.84 0.51
C LEU A 69 9.36 -8.88 0.60
N PHE A 70 10.10 -9.04 -0.49
CA PHE A 70 11.27 -9.89 -0.60
C PHE A 70 12.52 -9.04 -0.79
N THR A 71 13.57 -9.32 0.01
CA THR A 71 14.91 -8.75 -0.18
C THR A 71 15.96 -9.82 0.07
N ARG A 72 16.96 -9.87 -0.82
CA ARG A 72 18.14 -10.72 -0.71
C ARG A 72 19.38 -9.85 -0.87
N THR A 73 20.31 -9.97 0.04
CA THR A 73 21.64 -9.34 -0.04
C THR A 73 22.71 -10.38 0.20
N LEU A 74 23.71 -10.40 -0.65
CA LEU A 74 24.90 -11.22 -0.54
C LEU A 74 26.12 -10.31 -0.57
N VAL A 75 27.02 -10.46 0.38
CA VAL A 75 28.33 -9.80 0.41
C VAL A 75 29.43 -10.84 0.27
N ARG A 76 30.48 -10.46 -0.46
CA ARG A 76 31.71 -11.27 -0.69
C ARG A 76 32.91 -10.47 -0.28
N SER A 77 33.62 -10.92 0.75
CA SER A 77 34.77 -10.20 1.29
C SER A 77 35.98 -11.08 1.43
N LYS A 78 37.15 -10.54 1.11
CA LYS A 78 38.44 -11.17 1.31
C LYS A 78 39.54 -10.13 1.57
N GLY A 79 40.64 -10.55 2.16
CA GLY A 79 41.79 -9.68 2.41
C GLY A 79 41.50 -8.50 3.33
N GLY A 80 40.50 -8.64 4.20
CA GLY A 80 40.07 -7.57 5.10
C GLY A 80 39.41 -6.37 4.42
N THR A 81 38.97 -6.51 3.15
CA THR A 81 38.24 -5.48 2.41
C THR A 81 36.73 -5.60 2.73
N ALA A 82 36.12 -4.50 3.15
CA ALA A 82 34.68 -4.50 3.37
C ALA A 82 33.91 -4.59 2.05
N ASP A 83 32.86 -5.37 2.03
CA ASP A 83 31.84 -5.41 0.96
C ASP A 83 30.48 -5.02 1.51
N THR A 84 29.70 -4.31 0.72
CA THR A 84 28.37 -3.85 1.09
C THR A 84 27.36 -4.17 -0.01
N SER A 85 26.22 -4.71 0.39
CA SER A 85 25.09 -5.02 -0.49
C SER A 85 23.81 -4.45 0.09
N THR A 86 23.02 -3.78 -0.72
CA THR A 86 21.77 -3.15 -0.31
C THR A 86 20.63 -3.55 -1.24
N ALA A 87 19.47 -3.90 -0.68
CA ALA A 87 18.25 -4.20 -1.39
C ALA A 87 17.10 -3.41 -0.80
N GLU A 88 16.32 -2.74 -1.65
CA GLU A 88 15.11 -2.00 -1.27
C GLU A 88 13.91 -2.51 -2.08
N ALA A 89 12.83 -2.82 -1.38
CA ALA A 89 11.52 -3.16 -1.95
C ALA A 89 10.47 -2.21 -1.36
N GLU A 90 9.62 -1.63 -2.23
CA GLU A 90 8.61 -0.66 -1.83
C GLU A 90 7.35 -0.88 -2.67
N LEU A 91 6.20 -0.93 -2.00
CA LEU A 91 4.87 -0.88 -2.60
C LEU A 91 4.25 0.49 -2.32
N ARG A 92 3.89 1.20 -3.37
CA ARG A 92 3.11 2.45 -3.29
C ARG A 92 1.70 2.21 -3.73
N VAL A 93 0.76 2.88 -3.06
CA VAL A 93 -0.67 2.82 -3.34
C VAL A 93 -1.23 4.24 -3.45
N ARG A 94 -2.22 4.40 -4.32
CA ARG A 94 -3.07 5.58 -4.40
C ARG A 94 -4.52 5.19 -4.64
N ALA A 95 -5.43 6.08 -4.32
CA ALA A 95 -6.83 5.97 -4.73
C ALA A 95 -7.16 7.08 -5.73
N VAL A 96 -8.06 6.78 -6.67
CA VAL A 96 -8.49 7.68 -7.74
C VAL A 96 -10.00 7.56 -7.91
N VAL A 97 -10.69 8.68 -8.03
CA VAL A 97 -12.12 8.75 -8.31
C VAL A 97 -12.31 9.50 -9.62
N ASP A 98 -12.84 8.86 -10.65
CA ASP A 98 -13.07 9.43 -11.99
C ASP A 98 -11.85 10.14 -12.60
N ALA A 99 -10.65 9.69 -12.32
CA ALA A 99 -9.38 10.30 -12.67
C ALA A 99 -8.87 11.41 -11.72
N ALA A 100 -9.65 11.87 -10.75
CA ALA A 100 -9.16 12.77 -9.71
C ALA A 100 -8.39 11.97 -8.64
N GLU A 101 -7.18 12.41 -8.32
CA GLU A 101 -6.38 11.80 -7.24
C GLU A 101 -6.94 12.23 -5.89
N THR A 102 -7.10 11.27 -4.99
CA THR A 102 -7.57 11.52 -3.62
C THR A 102 -6.43 12.00 -2.73
N ARG A 103 -6.76 12.62 -1.59
CA ARG A 103 -5.76 12.98 -0.57
C ARG A 103 -5.44 11.81 0.35
N PRO A 104 -4.19 11.67 0.76
CA PRO A 104 -3.05 12.56 0.57
C PRO A 104 -2.30 12.34 -0.76
N GLY A 105 -2.83 11.60 -1.72
CA GLY A 105 -2.17 11.23 -2.96
C GLY A 105 -1.47 9.88 -2.84
N VAL A 106 -0.31 9.74 -3.42
CA VAL A 106 0.48 8.50 -3.37
C VAL A 106 1.06 8.29 -1.98
N VAL A 107 0.87 7.12 -1.41
CA VAL A 107 1.45 6.72 -0.11
C VAL A 107 2.42 5.57 -0.29
N VAL A 108 3.48 5.52 0.51
CA VAL A 108 4.29 4.33 0.69
C VAL A 108 3.49 3.40 1.60
N PHE A 109 2.96 2.34 1.00
CA PHE A 109 2.07 1.42 1.70
C PHE A 109 2.85 0.39 2.50
N ASP A 110 3.96 -0.07 1.94
CA ASP A 110 4.93 -0.92 2.61
C ASP A 110 6.33 -0.71 2.02
N ARG A 111 7.37 -0.79 2.85
CA ARG A 111 8.76 -0.59 2.43
C ARG A 111 9.72 -1.37 3.30
N ARG A 112 10.69 -1.98 2.65
CA ARG A 112 11.86 -2.55 3.30
C ARG A 112 13.13 -2.08 2.64
N LEU A 113 14.07 -1.62 3.46
CA LEU A 113 15.44 -1.38 3.10
C LEU A 113 16.33 -2.33 3.92
N GLN A 114 17.09 -3.17 3.23
CA GLN A 114 18.04 -4.08 3.82
C GLN A 114 19.43 -3.71 3.35
N SER A 115 20.35 -3.52 4.29
CA SER A 115 21.75 -3.28 4.01
C SER A 115 22.59 -4.28 4.79
N LEU A 116 23.49 -4.94 4.10
CA LEU A 116 24.41 -5.92 4.65
C LEU A 116 25.85 -5.48 4.34
N MET A 117 26.67 -5.42 5.37
CA MET A 117 28.10 -5.14 5.24
C MET A 117 28.89 -6.24 5.95
N ALA A 118 29.90 -6.74 5.31
CA ALA A 118 30.83 -7.68 5.91
C ALA A 118 32.30 -7.33 5.57
N LYS A 119 33.16 -7.71 6.49
CA LYS A 119 34.61 -7.55 6.34
C LYS A 119 35.30 -8.82 6.84
N PHE A 120 35.68 -9.67 5.91
CA PHE A 120 36.33 -10.96 6.20
C PHE A 120 37.72 -11.01 5.62
N ASN A 121 38.53 -11.92 6.16
CA ASN A 121 39.88 -12.18 5.64
C ASN A 121 39.84 -13.06 4.39
N GLY A 122 38.83 -13.88 4.26
CA GLY A 122 38.69 -14.89 3.22
C GLY A 122 39.15 -16.28 3.71
N ILE A 123 38.83 -17.29 2.90
CA ILE A 123 39.23 -18.66 3.17
C ILE A 123 40.68 -18.82 2.75
N CYS A 124 41.52 -19.26 3.69
CA CYS A 124 42.94 -19.43 3.54
C CYS A 124 43.27 -20.92 3.37
N THR A 125 44.08 -21.25 2.40
CA THR A 125 44.63 -22.61 2.18
C THR A 125 46.13 -22.50 1.96
N ASP A 126 46.87 -23.41 2.54
CA ASP A 126 48.33 -23.54 2.28
C ASP A 126 48.55 -23.81 0.79
N GLN A 127 48.97 -22.77 0.04
CA GLN A 127 49.13 -22.85 -1.43
C GLN A 127 50.55 -23.27 -1.81
N ASN A 128 51.50 -23.11 -0.91
CA ASN A 128 52.92 -23.43 -1.16
C ASN A 128 53.35 -24.76 -0.52
N ALA A 129 52.46 -25.43 0.22
CA ALA A 129 52.67 -26.71 0.90
C ALA A 129 53.84 -26.66 1.94
N ASP A 130 54.05 -25.50 2.58
CA ASP A 130 55.01 -25.37 3.66
C ASP A 130 54.44 -25.71 5.05
N ASN A 131 53.18 -26.10 5.11
CA ASN A 131 52.36 -26.36 6.29
C ASN A 131 52.10 -25.12 7.18
N ILE A 132 52.28 -23.92 6.62
CA ILE A 132 52.02 -22.64 7.28
C ILE A 132 51.05 -21.84 6.40
N VAL A 133 49.82 -21.61 6.86
CA VAL A 133 48.85 -20.78 6.16
C VAL A 133 49.16 -19.31 6.42
N ASN A 134 49.56 -18.59 5.38
CA ASN A 134 49.86 -17.18 5.43
C ASN A 134 48.65 -16.33 5.01
N TYR A 135 48.61 -15.07 5.46
CA TYR A 135 47.52 -14.15 5.14
C TYR A 135 47.37 -13.85 3.64
N THR A 136 48.47 -13.97 2.88
CA THR A 136 48.49 -13.81 1.43
C THR A 136 47.83 -14.95 0.67
N GLU A 137 47.58 -16.07 1.36
CA GLU A 137 46.97 -17.29 0.81
C GLU A 137 45.47 -17.34 1.03
N CYS A 138 44.88 -16.31 1.65
CA CYS A 138 43.46 -16.15 1.84
C CYS A 138 42.81 -15.55 0.56
N THR A 139 42.72 -16.35 -0.49
CA THR A 139 42.32 -15.87 -1.83
C THR A 139 40.83 -16.07 -2.13
N THR A 140 40.20 -17.05 -1.48
CA THR A 140 38.77 -17.31 -1.67
C THR A 140 37.96 -16.38 -0.78
N PRO A 141 36.99 -15.61 -1.33
CA PRO A 141 36.17 -14.75 -0.50
C PRO A 141 35.24 -15.57 0.41
N GLU A 142 35.03 -15.06 1.61
CA GLU A 142 33.92 -15.51 2.47
C GLU A 142 32.64 -14.79 2.07
N GLU A 143 31.54 -15.50 2.13
CA GLU A 143 30.23 -15.01 1.73
C GLU A 143 29.28 -14.95 2.94
N LEU A 144 28.50 -13.90 3.01
CA LEU A 144 27.37 -13.76 3.94
C LEU A 144 26.13 -13.36 3.17
N GLU A 145 25.09 -14.16 3.32
CA GLU A 145 23.79 -13.93 2.67
C GLU A 145 22.71 -13.68 3.71
N LEU A 146 21.86 -12.72 3.41
CA LEU A 146 20.66 -12.42 4.19
C LEU A 146 19.44 -12.36 3.26
N ILE A 147 18.47 -13.23 3.51
CA ILE A 147 17.20 -13.28 2.80
C ILE A 147 16.08 -12.93 3.78
N LEU A 148 15.26 -11.96 3.42
CA LEU A 148 14.07 -11.61 4.18
C LEU A 148 12.86 -11.66 3.25
N ASP A 149 11.89 -12.46 3.65
CA ASP A 149 10.55 -12.55 3.04
C ASP A 149 9.52 -12.31 4.14
N THR A 150 8.70 -11.27 3.98
CA THR A 150 7.70 -10.93 4.98
C THR A 150 6.38 -10.58 4.33
N SER A 151 5.31 -11.08 4.94
CA SER A 151 3.94 -10.70 4.64
C SER A 151 3.37 -9.87 5.78
N ALA A 152 2.65 -8.81 5.44
CA ALA A 152 1.97 -7.95 6.40
C ALA A 152 0.63 -7.49 5.82
N ALA A 153 -0.29 -7.11 6.68
CA ALA A 153 -1.55 -6.49 6.28
C ALA A 153 -1.58 -5.05 6.75
N HIS A 154 -1.86 -4.15 5.82
CA HIS A 154 -1.90 -2.71 6.06
C HIS A 154 -3.25 -2.14 5.66
N HIS A 155 -3.59 -1.01 6.26
CA HIS A 155 -4.77 -0.23 5.93
C HIS A 155 -4.41 1.25 5.86
N PHE A 156 -5.00 1.94 4.89
CA PHE A 156 -4.86 3.39 4.76
C PHE A 156 -6.16 4.01 4.27
N ASN A 157 -6.52 5.18 4.80
CA ASN A 157 -7.69 5.93 4.37
C ASN A 157 -7.29 7.08 3.45
N PHE A 158 -8.01 7.19 2.34
CA PHE A 158 -7.94 8.32 1.41
C PHE A 158 -9.23 9.12 1.48
N ILE A 159 -9.16 10.39 1.09
CA ILE A 159 -10.28 11.32 1.17
C ILE A 159 -10.39 12.06 -0.16
N LEU A 160 -11.61 12.18 -0.68
CA LEU A 160 -11.92 13.11 -1.75
C LEU A 160 -13.12 13.97 -1.33
N GLU A 161 -12.91 15.28 -1.34
CA GLU A 161 -13.92 16.26 -0.96
C GLU A 161 -14.72 16.72 -2.17
N ASP A 162 -15.95 17.17 -1.91
CA ASP A 162 -16.83 17.85 -2.88
C ASP A 162 -17.13 17.03 -4.15
N VAL A 163 -17.31 15.72 -4.00
CA VAL A 163 -17.70 14.83 -5.09
C VAL A 163 -19.11 15.17 -5.55
N GLY A 164 -19.28 15.45 -6.83
CA GLY A 164 -20.57 15.86 -7.41
C GLY A 164 -21.63 14.78 -7.38
N VAL A 165 -22.80 15.09 -7.93
CA VAL A 165 -23.91 14.13 -8.08
C VAL A 165 -23.64 13.20 -9.25
N GLY A 166 -23.83 11.91 -9.06
CA GLY A 166 -23.67 10.93 -10.13
C GLY A 166 -23.07 9.60 -9.68
N THR A 167 -22.77 8.76 -10.66
CA THR A 167 -22.06 7.52 -10.46
C THR A 167 -20.55 7.73 -10.67
N HIS A 168 -19.76 7.38 -9.67
CA HIS A 168 -18.33 7.58 -9.64
C HIS A 168 -17.61 6.24 -9.65
N ASN A 169 -16.56 6.13 -10.47
CA ASN A 169 -15.67 4.99 -10.49
C ASN A 169 -14.50 5.24 -9.56
N VAL A 170 -14.33 4.37 -8.57
CA VAL A 170 -13.27 4.45 -7.59
C VAL A 170 -12.26 3.34 -7.84
N TRP A 171 -11.00 3.69 -7.95
CA TRP A 171 -9.89 2.77 -8.20
C TRP A 171 -8.88 2.82 -7.07
N MET A 172 -8.46 1.66 -6.61
CA MET A 172 -7.24 1.48 -5.85
C MET A 172 -6.15 1.01 -6.80
N GLN A 173 -5.04 1.74 -6.85
CA GLN A 173 -3.94 1.48 -7.77
C GLN A 173 -2.63 1.33 -7.01
N GLY A 174 -1.74 0.47 -7.51
CA GLY A 174 -0.43 0.25 -6.93
C GLY A 174 0.70 0.24 -7.95
N CYS A 175 1.89 0.56 -7.48
CA CYS A 175 3.13 0.36 -8.21
C CYS A 175 4.24 -0.14 -7.29
N VAL A 176 5.19 -0.87 -7.84
CA VAL A 176 6.35 -1.41 -7.14
C VAL A 176 7.60 -0.60 -7.50
N ARG A 177 8.41 -0.28 -6.50
CA ARG A 177 9.77 0.24 -6.67
C ARG A 177 10.75 -0.72 -6.03
N THR A 178 11.78 -1.07 -6.77
CA THR A 178 12.92 -1.84 -6.26
C THR A 178 14.21 -1.09 -6.56
N ALA A 179 15.16 -1.15 -5.64
CA ALA A 179 16.50 -0.64 -5.84
C ALA A 179 17.53 -1.60 -5.22
N THR A 180 18.63 -1.80 -5.90
CA THR A 180 19.73 -2.61 -5.42
C THR A 180 21.05 -1.90 -5.66
N THR A 181 21.99 -2.06 -4.71
CA THR A 181 23.35 -1.58 -4.82
C THR A 181 24.30 -2.63 -4.28
N THR A 182 25.33 -2.98 -5.04
CA THR A 182 26.34 -3.97 -4.67
C THR A 182 27.73 -3.46 -5.04
N GLN A 183 28.76 -3.90 -4.33
CA GLN A 183 30.16 -3.71 -4.70
C GLN A 183 30.69 -4.98 -5.37
N THR A 184 30.77 -6.09 -4.64
CA THR A 184 31.27 -7.38 -5.16
C THR A 184 30.23 -8.51 -4.99
N GLY A 185 29.21 -8.28 -4.17
CA GLY A 185 28.14 -9.24 -3.87
C GLY A 185 26.98 -9.17 -4.85
N GLU A 186 25.82 -9.60 -4.37
CA GLU A 186 24.56 -9.63 -5.12
C GLU A 186 23.42 -9.04 -4.29
N ALA A 187 22.43 -8.45 -4.95
CA ALA A 187 21.21 -8.00 -4.31
C ALA A 187 19.99 -8.22 -5.21
N THR A 188 18.87 -8.59 -4.60
CA THR A 188 17.57 -8.74 -5.27
C THR A 188 16.49 -8.20 -4.37
N ALA A 189 15.48 -7.54 -4.97
CA ALA A 189 14.34 -7.00 -4.25
C ALA A 189 13.07 -7.22 -5.05
N GLY A 190 11.95 -7.41 -4.36
CA GLY A 190 10.62 -7.57 -4.94
C GLY A 190 9.54 -7.17 -3.96
N ALA A 191 8.40 -6.73 -4.50
CA ALA A 191 7.21 -6.46 -3.73
C ALA A 191 5.98 -6.96 -4.48
N THR A 192 5.01 -7.51 -3.75
CA THR A 192 3.72 -7.94 -4.31
C THR A 192 2.58 -7.53 -3.38
N ALA A 193 1.38 -7.43 -3.95
CA ALA A 193 0.16 -7.27 -3.19
C ALA A 193 -0.68 -8.55 -3.30
N GLY A 194 -1.17 -9.03 -2.17
CA GLY A 194 -2.04 -10.21 -2.07
C GLY A 194 -3.51 -9.84 -1.97
N LYS A 195 -4.19 -10.43 -0.98
CA LYS A 195 -5.60 -10.18 -0.70
C LYS A 195 -5.83 -8.75 -0.26
N GLY A 196 -6.96 -8.19 -0.62
CA GLY A 196 -7.28 -6.83 -0.21
C GLY A 196 -8.74 -6.47 -0.36
N SER A 197 -9.11 -5.32 0.18
CA SER A 197 -10.43 -4.73 0.02
C SER A 197 -10.32 -3.23 -0.22
N LEU A 198 -11.22 -2.73 -1.06
CA LEU A 198 -11.48 -1.32 -1.24
C LEU A 198 -12.87 -1.02 -0.71
N THR A 199 -12.97 -0.17 0.30
CA THR A 199 -14.23 0.35 0.84
C THR A 199 -14.37 1.81 0.47
N VAL A 200 -15.58 2.23 0.12
CA VAL A 200 -15.89 3.63 -0.17
C VAL A 200 -17.15 4.01 0.58
N GLU A 201 -17.09 5.10 1.31
CA GLU A 201 -18.18 5.58 2.16
C GLU A 201 -18.48 7.06 1.85
N GLU A 202 -19.76 7.38 1.65
CA GLU A 202 -20.25 8.77 1.63
C GLU A 202 -20.23 9.35 3.04
N VAL A 203 -19.59 10.48 3.20
CA VAL A 203 -19.50 11.19 4.47
C VAL A 203 -19.74 12.68 4.29
N ARG A 204 -19.86 13.39 5.39
CA ARG A 204 -19.78 14.84 5.45
C ARG A 204 -18.61 15.20 6.36
N LEU A 205 -17.53 15.66 5.78
CA LEU A 205 -16.36 16.09 6.54
C LEU A 205 -16.60 17.45 7.18
N VAL A 206 -16.20 17.59 8.44
CA VAL A 206 -16.17 18.88 9.14
C VAL A 206 -14.80 19.50 8.89
N ARG A 207 -14.77 20.64 8.18
CA ARG A 207 -13.54 21.31 7.79
C ARG A 207 -13.19 22.40 8.80
N ASN A 208 -11.96 22.43 9.26
CA ASN A 208 -11.38 23.54 10.05
C ASN A 208 -12.24 24.03 11.22
N GLN A 209 -12.96 23.16 11.87
CA GLN A 209 -13.67 23.49 13.11
C GLN A 209 -12.97 22.80 14.27
N ASP A 210 -12.69 23.56 15.33
CA ASP A 210 -12.33 22.99 16.61
C ASP A 210 -13.53 22.16 17.10
N VAL A 211 -13.38 20.84 17.08
CA VAL A 211 -14.38 19.93 17.64
C VAL A 211 -14.23 20.00 19.16
N THR A 212 -14.99 20.87 19.79
CA THR A 212 -15.16 20.85 21.24
C THR A 212 -16.14 19.73 21.59
N PHE A 213 -15.67 18.71 22.30
CA PHE A 213 -16.48 17.64 22.89
C PHE A 213 -17.04 18.06 24.23
#